data_222e12a83978cf35efa15739b29d4c18
#
_entry.id   222e12a83978cf35efa15739b29d4c18
#
_cell.length_a   1.000
_cell.length_b   1.000
_cell.length_c   1.000
_cell.angle_alpha   90.00
_cell.angle_beta   90.00
_cell.angle_gamma   90.00
#
_symmetry.space_group_name_H-M   'P 1'
#
loop_
_entity.id
_entity.type
_entity.pdbx_description
1 polymer ?
#
loop_
_entity_poly.entity_id
_entity_poly.type
_entity_poly.pdbx_seq_one_letter_code
_entity_poly.pdbx_strand_id
1 'polypeptide(L)'
;ERPAFVSGPLSIDVGDGDVALADLLTFFRDPVRGFFRALDYTFPADVDGVDDAMPVEIDALQEWTVGDRMLTDIMRGMSSDRAREAEWCRGTLPPGRLGWRRATDIRDQVALLADEALPLRTDPARAIDVDIDLGTGRRLTGTVAPVFGDRLVTATYSKLDGKHLLAAWIPLLALTAHAPDVEWSAACIGRPKRGTQPQREFLGRPDVEAVELLRDLVAIYDAGRSEPVPLPLKTSYAWAQARYSGDDPVAESSRRWRSSGFPGDDQQPAHARVWGSGAPLSHLMQPVRPGEEHPGEDNRLGAYAARLWLPMLRAQRGSR
;
A
#
# COMPACT_ATOMS: atom_id res chain seq x y z
N GLU A 1 -20.74 20.25 -17.23
CA GLU A 1 -20.42 18.86 -16.85
C GLU A 1 -19.16 18.45 -17.61
N ARG A 2 -18.13 17.98 -16.93
CA ARG A 2 -16.89 17.55 -17.57
C ARG A 2 -17.14 16.20 -18.25
N PRO A 3 -16.78 16.00 -19.52
CA PRO A 3 -16.89 14.69 -20.15
C PRO A 3 -16.02 13.66 -19.40
N ALA A 4 -16.44 12.39 -19.42
CA ALA A 4 -15.66 11.28 -18.88
C ALA A 4 -14.27 11.28 -19.52
N PHE A 5 -13.22 10.96 -18.74
CA PHE A 5 -11.84 10.94 -19.22
C PHE A 5 -11.64 9.94 -20.36
N VAL A 6 -12.30 8.79 -20.29
CA VAL A 6 -12.45 7.81 -21.36
C VAL A 6 -13.92 7.44 -21.49
N SER A 7 -14.39 7.19 -22.70
CA SER A 7 -15.80 6.82 -22.98
C SER A 7 -16.11 5.34 -22.67
N GLY A 8 -15.09 4.55 -22.36
CA GLY A 8 -15.20 3.12 -22.03
C GLY A 8 -13.81 2.49 -21.97
N PRO A 9 -13.73 1.17 -21.71
CA PRO A 9 -12.46 0.46 -21.71
C PRO A 9 -11.73 0.61 -23.04
N LEU A 10 -10.45 0.94 -22.99
CA LEU A 10 -9.60 1.02 -24.16
C LEU A 10 -9.24 -0.41 -24.63
N SER A 11 -9.16 -0.60 -25.93
CA SER A 11 -8.63 -1.84 -26.53
C SER A 11 -7.11 -1.88 -26.37
N ILE A 12 -6.66 -2.02 -25.13
CA ILE A 12 -5.26 -2.30 -24.84
C ILE A 12 -5.12 -3.82 -24.85
N ASP A 13 -4.02 -4.33 -25.36
CA ASP A 13 -3.66 -5.73 -25.19
C ASP A 13 -3.43 -6.00 -23.68
N VAL A 14 -4.50 -6.36 -23.00
CA VAL A 14 -4.46 -6.72 -21.56
C VAL A 14 -3.77 -8.06 -21.37
N GLY A 15 -3.37 -8.70 -22.49
CA GLY A 15 -2.63 -9.95 -22.54
C GLY A 15 -3.36 -11.10 -21.87
N ASP A 16 -3.65 -12.16 -22.63
CA ASP A 16 -4.09 -13.45 -22.07
C ASP A 16 -2.94 -14.18 -21.33
N GLY A 17 -1.79 -13.52 -21.20
CA GLY A 17 -0.58 -14.07 -20.61
C GLY A 17 -0.57 -14.12 -19.07
N ASP A 18 0.42 -14.81 -18.56
CA ASP A 18 0.67 -14.91 -17.13
C ASP A 18 0.89 -13.53 -16.48
N VAL A 19 0.52 -13.40 -15.21
CA VAL A 19 0.65 -12.17 -14.43
C VAL A 19 1.84 -12.29 -13.48
N ALA A 20 2.75 -11.32 -13.52
CA ALA A 20 3.80 -11.27 -12.53
C ALA A 20 3.27 -10.67 -11.21
N LEU A 21 3.59 -11.32 -10.08
CA LEU A 21 3.25 -10.81 -8.74
C LEU A 21 3.78 -9.39 -8.52
N ALA A 22 4.96 -9.08 -9.07
CA ALA A 22 5.57 -7.74 -8.98
C ALA A 22 4.74 -6.68 -9.69
N ASP A 23 4.13 -7.01 -10.83
CA ASP A 23 3.28 -6.09 -11.59
C ASP A 23 1.97 -5.85 -10.85
N LEU A 24 1.39 -6.90 -10.28
CA LEU A 24 0.19 -6.81 -9.44
C LEU A 24 0.46 -5.89 -8.22
N LEU A 25 1.55 -6.10 -7.50
CA LEU A 25 1.97 -5.26 -6.39
C LEU A 25 2.22 -3.80 -6.81
N THR A 26 2.83 -3.60 -7.98
CA THR A 26 3.11 -2.26 -8.52
C THR A 26 1.82 -1.54 -8.91
N PHE A 27 0.86 -2.25 -9.49
CA PHE A 27 -0.45 -1.72 -9.82
C PHE A 27 -1.22 -1.28 -8.56
N PHE A 28 -1.29 -2.13 -7.56
CA PHE A 28 -2.03 -1.83 -6.32
C PHE A 28 -1.33 -0.82 -5.38
N ARG A 29 -0.15 -0.32 -5.72
CA ARG A 29 0.40 0.90 -5.06
C ARG A 29 -0.36 2.17 -5.45
N ASP A 30 -0.85 2.24 -6.69
CA ASP A 30 -1.65 3.33 -7.24
C ASP A 30 -2.36 2.82 -8.50
N PRO A 31 -3.58 2.28 -8.39
CA PRO A 31 -4.31 1.71 -9.53
C PRO A 31 -4.57 2.71 -10.65
N VAL A 32 -4.80 4.00 -10.30
CA VAL A 32 -5.05 5.04 -11.30
C VAL A 32 -3.78 5.36 -12.10
N ARG A 33 -2.61 5.42 -11.44
CA ARG A 33 -1.33 5.49 -12.16
C ARG A 33 -1.04 4.21 -12.95
N GLY A 34 -1.57 3.06 -12.50
CA GLY A 34 -1.49 1.79 -13.22
C GLY A 34 -2.08 1.88 -14.63
N PHE A 35 -3.24 2.55 -14.77
CA PHE A 35 -3.82 2.85 -16.08
C PHE A 35 -2.88 3.67 -16.96
N PHE A 36 -2.31 4.75 -16.44
CA PHE A 36 -1.39 5.60 -17.22
C PHE A 36 -0.11 4.86 -17.62
N ARG A 37 0.40 3.97 -16.76
CA ARG A 37 1.56 3.12 -17.11
C ARG A 37 1.24 2.16 -18.25
N ALA A 38 0.03 1.62 -18.31
CA ALA A 38 -0.40 0.76 -19.40
C ALA A 38 -0.46 1.51 -20.76
N LEU A 39 -0.51 2.85 -20.73
CA LEU A 39 -0.43 3.75 -21.88
C LEU A 39 0.98 4.31 -22.11
N ASP A 40 2.00 3.77 -21.45
CA ASP A 40 3.38 4.30 -21.48
C ASP A 40 3.48 5.79 -21.09
N TYR A 41 2.49 6.30 -20.31
CA TYR A 41 2.48 7.68 -19.86
C TYR A 41 3.12 7.80 -18.48
N THR A 42 4.15 8.65 -18.41
CA THR A 42 4.81 9.00 -17.13
C THR A 42 4.42 10.43 -16.74
N PHE A 43 3.93 10.60 -15.52
CA PHE A 43 3.72 11.94 -14.98
C PHE A 43 5.06 12.64 -14.81
N PRO A 44 5.19 13.92 -15.21
CA PRO A 44 6.36 14.69 -14.87
C PRO A 44 6.59 14.62 -13.36
N ALA A 45 7.82 14.33 -12.94
CA ALA A 45 8.18 14.49 -11.54
C ALA A 45 7.95 15.96 -11.20
N ASP A 46 7.29 16.22 -10.07
CA ASP A 46 7.36 17.54 -9.48
C ASP A 46 8.85 17.80 -9.23
N VAL A 47 9.44 18.67 -10.05
CA VAL A 47 10.79 19.14 -9.84
C VAL A 47 10.67 20.12 -8.68
N ASP A 48 10.77 19.60 -7.46
CA ASP A 48 11.00 20.42 -6.29
C ASP A 48 12.25 21.23 -6.59
N GLY A 49 12.08 22.55 -6.65
CA GLY A 49 13.21 23.45 -6.86
C GLY A 49 14.28 23.09 -5.83
N VAL A 50 15.50 22.88 -6.28
CA VAL A 50 16.63 22.64 -5.38
C VAL A 50 16.73 23.87 -4.50
N ASP A 51 16.30 23.74 -3.25
CA ASP A 51 16.44 24.79 -2.26
C ASP A 51 17.93 24.82 -1.88
N ASP A 52 18.64 25.84 -2.35
CA ASP A 52 20.07 26.06 -2.11
C ASP A 52 20.36 26.48 -0.65
N ALA A 53 19.31 26.59 0.17
CA ALA A 53 19.43 26.93 1.58
C ALA A 53 19.91 25.71 2.37
N MET A 54 20.96 25.89 3.18
CA MET A 54 21.40 24.86 4.13
C MET A 54 20.23 24.57 5.09
N PRO A 55 19.68 23.35 5.13
CA PRO A 55 18.48 23.07 5.92
C PRO A 55 18.80 23.25 7.42
N VAL A 56 18.16 24.23 8.05
CA VAL A 56 18.23 24.44 9.50
C VAL A 56 17.34 23.42 10.19
N GLU A 57 16.29 22.97 9.52
CA GLU A 57 15.37 21.92 9.97
C GLU A 57 15.15 20.92 8.83
N ILE A 58 15.02 19.65 9.18
CA ILE A 58 14.62 18.62 8.22
C ILE A 58 13.09 18.63 8.09
N ASP A 59 12.59 18.59 6.86
CA ASP A 59 11.16 18.44 6.62
C ASP A 59 10.67 17.02 6.92
N ALA A 60 9.35 16.82 6.85
CA ALA A 60 8.75 15.52 7.17
C ALA A 60 9.16 14.40 6.19
N LEU A 61 9.47 14.73 4.94
CA LEU A 61 9.91 13.77 3.92
C LEU A 61 11.36 13.37 4.15
N GLN A 62 12.22 14.33 4.45
CA GLN A 62 13.62 14.09 4.81
C GLN A 62 13.71 13.25 6.08
N GLU A 63 12.92 13.59 7.13
CA GLU A 63 12.84 12.79 8.36
C GLU A 63 12.42 11.36 8.07
N TRP A 64 11.38 11.19 7.25
CA TRP A 64 10.92 9.87 6.84
C TRP A 64 12.02 9.10 6.12
N THR A 65 12.72 9.75 5.18
CA THR A 65 13.79 9.12 4.41
C THR A 65 14.94 8.64 5.30
N VAL A 66 15.35 9.45 6.27
CA VAL A 66 16.38 9.10 7.27
C VAL A 66 15.92 7.93 8.13
N GLY A 67 14.68 7.99 8.66
CA GLY A 67 14.13 6.95 9.51
C GLY A 67 13.94 5.62 8.78
N ASP A 68 13.48 5.64 7.54
CA ASP A 68 13.28 4.43 6.73
C ASP A 68 14.61 3.73 6.39
N ARG A 69 15.66 4.50 6.07
CA ARG A 69 17.01 3.96 5.88
C ARG A 69 17.57 3.36 7.17
N MET A 70 17.49 4.08 8.31
CA MET A 70 17.95 3.55 9.60
C MET A 70 17.21 2.25 9.95
N LEU A 71 15.89 2.20 9.76
CA LEU A 71 15.08 1.00 9.99
C LEU A 71 15.55 -0.15 9.10
N THR A 72 15.76 0.12 7.82
CA THR A 72 16.25 -0.89 6.87
C THR A 72 17.60 -1.45 7.30
N ASP A 73 18.52 -0.61 7.72
CA ASP A 73 19.86 -1.03 8.14
C ASP A 73 19.81 -1.86 9.44
N ILE A 74 18.99 -1.45 10.41
CA ILE A 74 18.78 -2.22 11.67
C ILE A 74 18.11 -3.57 11.39
N MET A 75 17.10 -3.60 10.52
CA MET A 75 16.43 -4.84 10.12
C MET A 75 17.34 -5.81 9.36
N ARG A 76 18.48 -5.33 8.85
CA ARG A 76 19.56 -6.13 8.25
C ARG A 76 20.66 -6.52 9.23
N GLY A 77 20.52 -6.17 10.52
CA GLY A 77 21.46 -6.55 11.58
C GLY A 77 22.48 -5.47 11.98
N MET A 78 22.33 -4.24 11.47
CA MET A 78 23.17 -3.13 11.95
C MET A 78 22.67 -2.69 13.34
N SER A 79 23.59 -2.31 14.23
CA SER A 79 23.18 -1.73 15.52
C SER A 79 22.58 -0.32 15.31
N SER A 80 21.66 0.07 16.18
CA SER A 80 20.98 1.37 16.11
C SER A 80 21.94 2.56 16.17
N ASP A 81 23.04 2.46 16.93
CA ASP A 81 24.06 3.49 16.99
C ASP A 81 24.85 3.62 15.68
N ARG A 82 25.23 2.50 15.07
CA ARG A 82 25.89 2.51 13.76
C ARG A 82 24.98 3.04 12.65
N ALA A 83 23.69 2.70 12.67
CA ALA A 83 22.72 3.25 11.71
C ALA A 83 22.63 4.78 11.84
N ARG A 84 22.60 5.32 13.09
CA ARG A 84 22.63 6.77 13.33
C ARG A 84 23.93 7.40 12.82
N GLU A 85 25.09 6.79 13.08
CA GLU A 85 26.40 7.29 12.61
C GLU A 85 26.47 7.28 11.08
N ALA A 86 25.94 6.24 10.42
CA ALA A 86 25.87 6.17 8.96
C ALA A 86 25.04 7.32 8.38
N GLU A 87 23.87 7.64 8.95
CA GLU A 87 23.07 8.77 8.51
C GLU A 87 23.76 10.12 8.78
N TRP A 88 24.47 10.24 9.90
CA TRP A 88 25.26 11.43 10.18
C TRP A 88 26.38 11.65 9.12
N CYS A 89 27.08 10.59 8.76
CA CYS A 89 28.15 10.65 7.74
C CYS A 89 27.63 10.95 6.33
N ARG A 90 26.34 10.73 6.04
CA ARG A 90 25.72 11.09 4.74
C ARG A 90 25.58 12.59 4.53
N GLY A 91 25.63 13.41 5.59
CA GLY A 91 25.57 14.86 5.50
C GLY A 91 24.20 15.43 5.10
N THR A 92 23.14 14.63 5.17
CA THR A 92 21.76 15.06 4.86
C THR A 92 21.03 15.71 6.05
N LEU A 93 21.63 15.62 7.23
CA LEU A 93 21.10 16.19 8.48
C LEU A 93 21.67 17.60 8.70
N PRO A 94 20.97 18.48 9.43
CA PRO A 94 21.50 19.77 9.83
C PRO A 94 22.86 19.64 10.54
N PRO A 95 23.78 20.57 10.37
CA PRO A 95 25.11 20.47 10.97
C PRO A 95 25.08 20.62 12.51
N GLY A 96 26.08 20.07 13.15
CA GLY A 96 26.34 20.25 14.59
C GLY A 96 25.36 19.52 15.50
N ARG A 97 25.18 20.08 16.70
CA ARG A 97 24.42 19.42 17.78
C ARG A 97 22.93 19.24 17.44
N LEU A 98 22.35 20.11 16.63
CA LEU A 98 20.93 20.04 16.26
C LEU A 98 20.65 18.80 15.42
N GLY A 99 21.39 18.59 14.36
CA GLY A 99 21.23 17.40 13.51
C GLY A 99 21.55 16.11 14.23
N TRP A 100 22.58 16.12 15.07
CA TRP A 100 22.91 14.94 15.90
C TRP A 100 21.78 14.55 16.86
N ARG A 101 21.16 15.56 17.51
CA ARG A 101 19.99 15.33 18.36
C ARG A 101 18.83 14.76 17.56
N ARG A 102 18.57 15.35 16.37
CA ARG A 102 17.50 14.86 15.49
C ARG A 102 17.72 13.42 15.04
N ALA A 103 18.98 13.09 14.64
CA ALA A 103 19.35 11.71 14.33
C ALA A 103 19.13 10.76 15.51
N THR A 104 19.37 11.22 16.72
CA THR A 104 19.15 10.43 17.94
C THR A 104 17.65 10.20 18.18
N ASP A 105 16.82 11.25 18.05
CA ASP A 105 15.37 11.14 18.22
C ASP A 105 14.76 10.17 17.18
N ILE A 106 15.23 10.21 15.93
CA ILE A 106 14.81 9.28 14.88
C ILE A 106 15.27 7.85 15.21
N ARG A 107 16.55 7.68 15.62
CA ARG A 107 17.10 6.38 16.00
C ARG A 107 16.28 5.73 17.10
N ASP A 108 15.87 6.49 18.13
CA ASP A 108 15.09 5.98 19.25
C ASP A 108 13.70 5.47 18.78
N GLN A 109 13.05 6.21 17.89
CA GLN A 109 11.79 5.76 17.29
C GLN A 109 11.98 4.50 16.43
N VAL A 110 13.05 4.45 15.62
CA VAL A 110 13.36 3.30 14.77
C VAL A 110 13.67 2.06 15.60
N ALA A 111 14.42 2.22 16.72
CA ALA A 111 14.74 1.12 17.63
C ALA A 111 13.46 0.45 18.17
N LEU A 112 12.46 1.24 18.58
CA LEU A 112 11.18 0.70 19.03
C LEU A 112 10.47 -0.13 17.93
N LEU A 113 10.53 0.30 16.66
CA LEU A 113 9.96 -0.47 15.55
C LEU A 113 10.71 -1.78 15.31
N ALA A 114 12.05 -1.73 15.38
CA ALA A 114 12.87 -2.90 15.21
C ALA A 114 12.71 -3.91 16.36
N ASP A 115 12.62 -3.43 17.61
CA ASP A 115 12.39 -4.25 18.79
C ASP A 115 11.05 -5.02 18.72
N GLU A 116 10.05 -4.45 18.05
CA GLU A 116 8.77 -5.11 17.81
C GLU A 116 8.82 -6.09 16.61
N ALA A 117 9.59 -5.78 15.58
CA ALA A 117 9.62 -6.56 14.35
C ALA A 117 10.60 -7.74 14.39
N LEU A 118 11.79 -7.55 14.99
CA LEU A 118 12.85 -8.58 14.99
C LEU A 118 12.46 -9.88 15.69
N PRO A 119 11.76 -9.87 16.86
CA PRO A 119 11.32 -11.10 17.50
C PRO A 119 10.32 -11.94 16.68
N LEU A 120 9.64 -11.31 15.71
CA LEU A 120 8.71 -12.00 14.82
C LEU A 120 9.41 -12.73 13.66
N ARG A 121 10.70 -12.49 13.47
CA ARG A 121 11.56 -13.16 12.48
C ARG A 121 12.25 -14.36 13.13
N THR A 122 11.47 -15.42 13.37
CA THR A 122 11.92 -16.61 14.13
C THR A 122 12.95 -17.44 13.39
N ASP A 123 12.92 -17.41 12.05
CA ASP A 123 13.75 -18.21 11.17
C ASP A 123 14.60 -17.32 10.25
N PRO A 124 15.66 -17.87 9.61
CA PRO A 124 16.40 -17.17 8.58
C PRO A 124 15.48 -16.75 7.42
N ALA A 125 15.77 -15.57 6.85
CA ALA A 125 15.05 -15.08 5.69
C ALA A 125 15.20 -16.03 4.49
N ARG A 126 14.10 -16.37 3.85
CA ARG A 126 14.07 -17.15 2.61
C ARG A 126 13.21 -16.47 1.54
N ALA A 127 13.45 -16.81 0.30
CA ALA A 127 12.62 -16.47 -0.83
C ALA A 127 11.81 -17.71 -1.24
N ILE A 128 10.54 -17.51 -1.59
CA ILE A 128 9.64 -18.57 -2.07
C ILE A 128 9.14 -18.15 -3.45
N ASP A 129 9.45 -18.97 -4.45
CA ASP A 129 8.90 -18.79 -5.78
C ASP A 129 7.48 -19.36 -5.79
N VAL A 130 6.53 -18.55 -6.25
CA VAL A 130 5.12 -18.91 -6.36
C VAL A 130 4.75 -19.08 -7.82
N ASP A 131 3.95 -20.08 -8.08
CA ASP A 131 3.38 -20.38 -9.39
C ASP A 131 1.97 -20.93 -9.18
N ILE A 132 0.96 -20.10 -9.47
CA ILE A 132 -0.44 -20.30 -9.06
C ILE A 132 -1.30 -20.31 -10.32
N ASP A 133 -1.99 -21.42 -10.54
CA ASP A 133 -3.00 -21.53 -11.58
C ASP A 133 -4.27 -20.74 -11.17
N LEU A 134 -4.62 -19.74 -11.96
CA LEU A 134 -5.83 -18.94 -11.73
C LEU A 134 -7.11 -19.61 -12.29
N GLY A 135 -7.01 -20.79 -12.90
CA GLY A 135 -8.15 -21.54 -13.46
C GLY A 135 -8.75 -20.92 -14.72
N THR A 136 -8.08 -19.95 -15.34
CA THR A 136 -8.52 -19.25 -16.56
C THR A 136 -7.56 -19.46 -17.73
N GLY A 137 -6.66 -20.44 -17.63
CA GLY A 137 -5.54 -20.61 -18.56
C GLY A 137 -4.37 -19.65 -18.27
N ARG A 138 -4.48 -18.81 -17.23
CA ARG A 138 -3.44 -17.85 -16.81
C ARG A 138 -2.87 -18.26 -15.46
N ARG A 139 -1.63 -17.90 -15.23
CA ARG A 139 -0.92 -18.13 -13.97
C ARG A 139 -0.50 -16.82 -13.33
N LEU A 140 -0.41 -16.83 -12.01
CA LEU A 140 0.26 -15.78 -11.24
C LEU A 140 1.62 -16.32 -10.79
N THR A 141 2.69 -15.70 -11.25
CA THR A 141 4.06 -16.15 -11.00
C THR A 141 4.89 -15.06 -10.33
N GLY A 142 5.89 -15.44 -9.55
CA GLY A 142 6.80 -14.49 -8.92
C GLY A 142 7.50 -15.05 -7.69
N THR A 143 8.20 -14.17 -6.98
CA THR A 143 8.92 -14.52 -5.76
C THR A 143 8.42 -13.68 -4.59
N VAL A 144 8.10 -14.34 -3.48
CA VAL A 144 7.79 -13.69 -2.21
C VAL A 144 9.01 -13.73 -1.30
N ALA A 145 9.53 -12.56 -0.93
CA ALA A 145 10.70 -12.43 -0.06
C ALA A 145 10.67 -11.08 0.68
N PRO A 146 11.18 -10.99 1.91
CA PRO A 146 11.66 -12.11 2.74
C PRO A 146 10.52 -12.82 3.50
N VAL A 147 10.63 -14.13 3.64
CA VAL A 147 9.73 -14.97 4.45
C VAL A 147 10.52 -15.56 5.62
N PHE A 148 9.94 -15.51 6.82
CA PHE A 148 10.55 -16.01 8.06
C PHE A 148 9.69 -17.13 8.63
N GLY A 149 10.11 -18.39 8.47
CA GLY A 149 9.27 -19.54 8.81
C GLY A 149 7.98 -19.57 7.99
N ASP A 150 6.84 -19.38 8.65
CA ASP A 150 5.49 -19.27 8.08
C ASP A 150 4.97 -17.83 8.03
N ARG A 151 5.86 -16.84 8.17
CA ARG A 151 5.46 -15.44 8.38
C ARG A 151 6.16 -14.45 7.46
N LEU A 152 5.38 -13.49 6.97
CA LEU A 152 5.86 -12.25 6.41
C LEU A 152 5.98 -11.20 7.54
N VAL A 153 7.13 -10.54 7.65
CA VAL A 153 7.33 -9.47 8.65
C VAL A 153 7.79 -8.21 7.93
N THR A 154 6.94 -7.19 7.95
CA THR A 154 7.21 -5.89 7.37
C THR A 154 7.29 -4.82 8.46
N ALA A 155 8.27 -3.94 8.37
CA ALA A 155 8.39 -2.78 9.23
C ALA A 155 8.59 -1.53 8.38
N THR A 156 7.93 -0.43 8.73
CA THR A 156 8.02 0.84 8.02
C THR A 156 8.13 2.01 8.97
N TYR A 157 8.93 3.00 8.61
CA TYR A 157 8.97 4.28 9.32
C TYR A 157 7.79 5.20 8.94
N SER A 158 6.63 4.60 8.70
CA SER A 158 5.37 5.29 8.45
C SER A 158 4.34 4.88 9.49
N LYS A 159 3.29 5.69 9.66
CA LYS A 159 2.06 5.20 10.29
C LYS A 159 1.43 4.18 9.36
N LEU A 160 0.97 3.06 9.92
CA LEU A 160 0.30 2.04 9.09
C LEU A 160 -0.97 2.61 8.48
N ASP A 161 -1.14 2.32 7.21
CA ASP A 161 -2.27 2.70 6.37
C ASP A 161 -2.62 1.50 5.48
N GLY A 162 -3.79 1.49 4.86
CA GLY A 162 -4.27 0.42 3.99
C GLY A 162 -3.22 -0.06 2.96
N LYS A 163 -2.48 0.88 2.35
CA LYS A 163 -1.43 0.54 1.38
C LYS A 163 -0.32 -0.37 1.93
N HIS A 164 0.03 -0.20 3.22
CA HIS A 164 1.07 -1.01 3.86
C HIS A 164 0.56 -2.42 4.14
N LEU A 165 -0.70 -2.51 4.56
CA LEU A 165 -1.37 -3.80 4.80
C LEU A 165 -1.59 -4.54 3.49
N LEU A 166 -2.01 -3.84 2.43
CA LEU A 166 -2.21 -4.42 1.11
C LEU A 166 -0.90 -4.97 0.51
N ALA A 167 0.21 -4.26 0.71
CA ALA A 167 1.53 -4.71 0.28
C ALA A 167 1.99 -6.00 0.98
N ALA A 168 1.48 -6.30 2.17
CA ALA A 168 1.70 -7.57 2.87
C ALA A 168 0.61 -8.61 2.53
N TRP A 169 -0.62 -8.16 2.29
CA TRP A 169 -1.77 -9.01 2.00
C TRP A 169 -1.64 -9.77 0.69
N ILE A 170 -1.28 -9.09 -0.40
CA ILE A 170 -1.15 -9.73 -1.72
C ILE A 170 -0.10 -10.85 -1.72
N PRO A 171 1.12 -10.67 -1.18
CA PRO A 171 2.07 -11.77 -1.02
C PRO A 171 1.58 -12.88 -0.08
N LEU A 172 0.83 -12.54 0.97
CA LEU A 172 0.24 -13.54 1.88
C LEU A 172 -0.76 -14.41 1.14
N LEU A 173 -1.62 -13.83 0.30
CA LEU A 173 -2.54 -14.58 -0.57
C LEU A 173 -1.78 -15.51 -1.52
N ALA A 174 -0.69 -15.00 -2.14
CA ALA A 174 0.12 -15.79 -3.04
C ALA A 174 0.76 -17.01 -2.34
N LEU A 175 1.31 -16.82 -1.13
CA LEU A 175 1.84 -17.93 -0.33
C LEU A 175 0.74 -18.92 0.06
N THR A 176 -0.42 -18.42 0.49
CA THR A 176 -1.56 -19.26 0.90
C THR A 176 -2.11 -20.09 -0.26
N ALA A 177 -2.16 -19.52 -1.46
CA ALA A 177 -2.60 -20.24 -2.65
C ALA A 177 -1.55 -21.24 -3.13
N HIS A 178 -0.25 -20.90 -3.03
CA HIS A 178 0.84 -21.77 -3.45
C HIS A 178 1.04 -22.98 -2.51
N ALA A 179 0.90 -22.79 -1.20
CA ALA A 179 1.08 -23.82 -0.18
C ALA A 179 -0.04 -23.73 0.86
N PRO A 180 -1.24 -24.27 0.56
CA PRO A 180 -2.44 -24.10 1.38
C PRO A 180 -2.38 -24.87 2.71
N ASP A 181 -1.50 -25.85 2.84
CA ASP A 181 -1.32 -26.63 4.06
C ASP A 181 -0.51 -25.88 5.15
N VAL A 182 0.11 -24.75 4.80
CA VAL A 182 0.87 -23.92 5.72
C VAL A 182 -0.01 -22.78 6.27
N GLU A 183 0.03 -22.59 7.58
CA GLU A 183 -0.68 -21.49 8.27
C GLU A 183 0.05 -20.16 8.12
N TRP A 184 0.08 -19.65 6.89
CA TRP A 184 0.73 -18.38 6.56
C TRP A 184 0.12 -17.21 7.32
N SER A 185 0.98 -16.27 7.73
CA SER A 185 0.60 -15.03 8.39
C SER A 185 1.47 -13.86 7.96
N ALA A 186 0.98 -12.64 8.18
CA ALA A 186 1.78 -11.43 7.97
C ALA A 186 1.68 -10.51 9.19
N ALA A 187 2.81 -9.89 9.56
CA ALA A 187 2.91 -8.88 10.60
C ALA A 187 3.41 -7.57 9.98
N CYS A 188 2.67 -6.50 10.20
CA CYS A 188 3.01 -5.16 9.77
C CYS A 188 3.25 -4.27 10.99
N ILE A 189 4.45 -3.70 11.08
CA ILE A 189 4.89 -2.81 12.17
C ILE A 189 5.08 -1.40 11.61
N GLY A 190 4.55 -0.40 12.29
CA GLY A 190 4.70 0.99 11.86
C GLY A 190 4.73 1.97 13.03
N ARG A 191 5.03 3.24 12.71
CA ARG A 191 5.08 4.31 13.73
C ARG A 191 3.75 4.45 14.46
N PRO A 192 3.76 4.86 15.74
CA PRO A 192 2.55 5.07 16.52
C PRO A 192 1.62 6.10 15.87
N LYS A 193 0.31 5.84 15.89
CA LYS A 193 -0.72 6.84 15.54
C LYS A 193 -0.81 7.91 16.63
N ARG A 194 -0.77 7.48 17.89
CA ARG A 194 -0.76 8.32 19.10
C ARG A 194 0.15 7.67 20.14
N GLY A 195 0.74 8.48 21.03
CA GLY A 195 1.66 7.99 22.05
C GLY A 195 2.98 7.49 21.47
N THR A 196 3.63 6.54 22.14
CA THR A 196 4.98 6.05 21.82
C THR A 196 5.00 4.60 21.33
N GLN A 197 3.92 3.83 21.51
CA GLN A 197 3.88 2.42 21.15
C GLN A 197 3.72 2.23 19.65
N PRO A 198 4.57 1.42 18.99
CA PRO A 198 4.42 1.06 17.59
C PRO A 198 3.04 0.48 17.27
N GLN A 199 2.55 0.76 16.07
CA GLN A 199 1.37 0.07 15.55
C GLN A 199 1.77 -1.33 15.13
N ARG A 200 0.91 -2.29 15.46
CA ARG A 200 1.02 -3.69 15.05
C ARG A 200 -0.28 -4.12 14.41
N GLU A 201 -0.18 -4.67 13.22
CA GLU A 201 -1.32 -5.26 12.52
C GLU A 201 -0.92 -6.66 12.04
N PHE A 202 -1.77 -7.62 12.31
CA PHE A 202 -1.56 -9.01 11.92
C PHE A 202 -2.62 -9.43 10.92
N LEU A 203 -2.18 -10.08 9.85
CA LEU A 203 -3.04 -10.67 8.84
C LEU A 203 -2.90 -12.19 8.91
N GLY A 204 -4.03 -12.88 8.95
CA GLY A 204 -4.08 -14.32 8.92
C GLY A 204 -4.59 -14.86 7.59
N ARG A 205 -4.90 -16.14 7.58
CA ARG A 205 -5.53 -16.82 6.43
C ARG A 205 -6.87 -16.14 6.09
N PRO A 206 -7.19 -15.93 4.80
CA PRO A 206 -8.51 -15.44 4.39
C PRO A 206 -9.63 -16.43 4.72
N ASP A 207 -10.84 -15.93 4.82
CA ASP A 207 -12.08 -16.70 5.00
C ASP A 207 -12.62 -17.30 3.69
N VAL A 208 -12.03 -16.92 2.56
CA VAL A 208 -12.34 -17.40 1.21
C VAL A 208 -11.07 -18.00 0.61
N GLU A 209 -11.21 -18.88 -0.37
CA GLU A 209 -10.05 -19.48 -1.06
C GLU A 209 -9.12 -18.40 -1.64
N ALA A 210 -7.85 -18.49 -1.30
CA ALA A 210 -6.86 -17.48 -1.69
C ALA A 210 -6.74 -17.31 -3.23
N VAL A 211 -6.92 -18.41 -3.97
CA VAL A 211 -6.92 -18.38 -5.45
C VAL A 211 -8.08 -17.56 -6.00
N GLU A 212 -9.26 -17.63 -5.39
CA GLU A 212 -10.42 -16.81 -5.80
C GLU A 212 -10.17 -15.33 -5.58
N LEU A 213 -9.58 -14.97 -4.43
CA LEU A 213 -9.21 -13.59 -4.13
C LEU A 213 -8.12 -13.08 -5.08
N LEU A 214 -7.12 -13.90 -5.40
CA LEU A 214 -6.11 -13.53 -6.39
C LEU A 214 -6.69 -13.36 -7.78
N ARG A 215 -7.64 -14.21 -8.18
CA ARG A 215 -8.37 -14.09 -9.45
C ARG A 215 -9.13 -12.77 -9.53
N ASP A 216 -9.80 -12.37 -8.43
CA ASP A 216 -10.51 -11.10 -8.35
C ASP A 216 -9.56 -9.90 -8.41
N LEU A 217 -8.40 -9.96 -7.72
CA LEU A 217 -7.37 -8.93 -7.82
C LEU A 217 -6.81 -8.81 -9.25
N VAL A 218 -6.61 -9.93 -9.94
CA VAL A 218 -6.17 -9.92 -11.36
C VAL A 218 -7.26 -9.32 -12.24
N ALA A 219 -8.52 -9.60 -12.01
CA ALA A 219 -9.63 -8.97 -12.76
C ALA A 219 -9.67 -7.44 -12.54
N ILE A 220 -9.43 -6.96 -11.32
CA ILE A 220 -9.31 -5.52 -11.05
C ILE A 220 -8.07 -4.93 -11.75
N TYR A 221 -6.95 -5.64 -11.74
CA TYR A 221 -5.72 -5.25 -12.44
C TYR A 221 -5.95 -5.11 -13.95
N ASP A 222 -6.59 -6.07 -14.58
CA ASP A 222 -6.89 -6.05 -16.00
C ASP A 222 -7.86 -4.90 -16.38
N ALA A 223 -8.95 -4.75 -15.61
CA ALA A 223 -9.87 -3.64 -15.78
C ALA A 223 -9.17 -2.28 -15.61
N GLY A 224 -8.33 -2.15 -14.58
CA GLY A 224 -7.61 -0.92 -14.27
C GLY A 224 -6.50 -0.56 -15.25
N ARG A 225 -6.06 -1.48 -16.10
CA ARG A 225 -5.15 -1.20 -17.22
C ARG A 225 -5.88 -0.67 -18.44
N SER A 226 -7.12 -1.08 -18.66
CA SER A 226 -7.94 -0.66 -19.80
C SER A 226 -8.75 0.61 -19.55
N GLU A 227 -9.11 0.92 -18.31
CA GLU A 227 -9.75 2.18 -17.90
C GLU A 227 -9.37 2.59 -16.47
N PRO A 228 -9.47 3.89 -16.11
CA PRO A 228 -9.25 4.31 -14.74
C PRO A 228 -10.34 3.75 -13.82
N VAL A 229 -10.01 2.79 -12.98
CA VAL A 229 -10.93 2.29 -11.94
C VAL A 229 -11.04 3.29 -10.79
N PRO A 230 -12.24 3.52 -10.20
CA PRO A 230 -12.44 4.47 -9.11
C PRO A 230 -11.91 3.90 -7.78
N LEU A 231 -10.60 3.67 -7.70
CA LEU A 231 -9.95 3.00 -6.59
C LEU A 231 -8.74 3.81 -6.04
N PRO A 232 -8.94 5.12 -5.65
CA PRO A 232 -7.93 5.84 -4.88
C PRO A 232 -7.75 5.16 -3.52
N LEU A 233 -6.51 4.81 -3.15
CA LEU A 233 -6.27 3.86 -2.06
C LEU A 233 -6.75 4.35 -0.69
N LYS A 234 -6.53 5.62 -0.32
CA LYS A 234 -6.97 6.13 0.99
C LYS A 234 -8.49 6.24 1.06
N THR A 235 -9.11 6.71 -0.03
CA THR A 235 -10.55 6.91 -0.14
C THR A 235 -11.29 5.57 -0.12
N SER A 236 -10.84 4.60 -0.94
CA SER A 236 -11.46 3.28 -1.01
C SER A 236 -11.24 2.45 0.26
N TYR A 237 -10.07 2.59 0.90
CA TYR A 237 -9.83 1.95 2.19
C TYR A 237 -10.74 2.49 3.28
N ALA A 238 -10.96 3.82 3.33
CA ALA A 238 -11.89 4.43 4.28
C ALA A 238 -13.33 3.96 4.05
N TRP A 239 -13.75 3.80 2.77
CA TRP A 239 -15.05 3.23 2.42
C TRP A 239 -15.22 1.83 3.02
N ALA A 240 -14.26 0.94 2.74
CA ALA A 240 -14.35 -0.43 3.21
C ALA A 240 -14.25 -0.56 4.74
N GLN A 241 -13.42 0.28 5.39
CA GLN A 241 -13.36 0.33 6.86
C GLN A 241 -14.70 0.75 7.46
N ALA A 242 -15.34 1.79 6.92
CA ALA A 242 -16.65 2.24 7.38
C ALA A 242 -17.71 1.15 7.20
N ARG A 243 -17.73 0.47 6.04
CA ARG A 243 -18.61 -0.69 5.83
C ARG A 243 -18.37 -1.81 6.83
N TYR A 244 -17.11 -2.12 7.09
CA TYR A 244 -16.72 -3.17 8.04
C TYR A 244 -17.12 -2.83 9.49
N SER A 245 -17.02 -1.54 9.87
CA SER A 245 -17.34 -1.06 11.22
C SER A 245 -18.82 -0.69 11.41
N GLY A 246 -19.60 -0.59 10.32
CA GLY A 246 -20.99 -0.14 10.37
C GLY A 246 -21.14 1.39 10.40
N ASP A 247 -20.09 2.13 10.03
CA ASP A 247 -20.09 3.59 9.91
C ASP A 247 -20.60 4.05 8.53
N ASP A 248 -20.75 5.37 8.31
CA ASP A 248 -21.13 5.94 7.02
C ASP A 248 -19.94 5.97 6.04
N PRO A 249 -19.93 5.11 4.99
CA PRO A 249 -18.82 5.01 4.05
C PRO A 249 -18.65 6.28 3.20
N VAL A 250 -19.72 7.00 2.90
CA VAL A 250 -19.67 8.24 2.11
C VAL A 250 -18.99 9.35 2.91
N ALA A 251 -19.35 9.50 4.19
CA ALA A 251 -18.75 10.50 5.06
C ALA A 251 -17.25 10.24 5.28
N GLU A 252 -16.87 9.00 5.58
CA GLU A 252 -15.46 8.65 5.84
C GLU A 252 -14.59 8.77 4.58
N SER A 253 -15.11 8.34 3.43
CA SER A 253 -14.39 8.46 2.14
C SER A 253 -14.26 9.92 1.71
N SER A 254 -15.29 10.75 1.93
CA SER A 254 -15.24 12.18 1.59
C SER A 254 -14.11 12.91 2.31
N ARG A 255 -13.83 12.55 3.57
CA ARG A 255 -12.72 13.12 4.36
C ARG A 255 -11.34 12.74 3.81
N ARG A 256 -11.22 11.61 3.11
CA ARG A 256 -9.97 11.14 2.48
C ARG A 256 -9.83 11.65 1.06
N TRP A 257 -10.93 11.72 0.35
CA TRP A 257 -10.96 12.28 -1.00
C TRP A 257 -10.56 13.75 -0.98
N ARG A 258 -11.22 14.56 -0.15
CA ARG A 258 -10.93 15.99 0.04
C ARG A 258 -10.52 16.24 1.49
N SER A 259 -9.26 16.53 1.70
CA SER A 259 -8.72 16.84 3.03
C SER A 259 -8.51 18.34 3.20
N SER A 260 -8.80 18.88 4.38
CA SER A 260 -8.63 20.32 4.68
C SER A 260 -7.23 20.67 5.19
N GLY A 261 -6.39 19.71 5.54
CA GLY A 261 -5.07 19.97 6.16
C GLY A 261 -3.87 19.43 5.40
N PHE A 262 -4.08 18.41 4.59
CA PHE A 262 -3.07 17.79 3.74
C PHE A 262 -3.69 17.46 2.39
N PRO A 263 -2.91 17.35 1.31
CA PRO A 263 -3.45 16.98 0.00
C PRO A 263 -4.29 15.71 0.07
N GLY A 264 -5.58 15.81 -0.31
CA GLY A 264 -6.49 14.68 -0.45
C GLY A 264 -6.13 13.82 -1.66
N ASP A 265 -6.81 12.70 -1.82
CA ASP A 265 -6.61 11.87 -3.01
C ASP A 265 -7.01 12.61 -4.30
N ASP A 266 -7.96 13.56 -4.26
CA ASP A 266 -8.40 14.39 -5.38
C ASP A 266 -7.29 15.26 -5.99
N GLN A 267 -6.27 15.60 -5.20
CA GLN A 267 -5.14 16.44 -5.61
C GLN A 267 -3.96 15.64 -6.19
N GLN A 268 -4.00 14.32 -6.10
CA GLN A 268 -2.94 13.50 -6.71
C GLN A 268 -2.97 13.66 -8.24
N PRO A 269 -1.82 13.83 -8.91
CA PRO A 269 -1.76 14.15 -10.34
C PRO A 269 -2.57 13.20 -11.25
N ALA A 270 -2.52 11.90 -10.97
CA ALA A 270 -3.28 10.91 -11.73
C ALA A 270 -4.80 11.05 -11.51
N HIS A 271 -5.22 11.24 -10.26
CA HIS A 271 -6.63 11.41 -9.90
C HIS A 271 -7.19 12.71 -10.45
N ALA A 272 -6.46 13.82 -10.29
CA ALA A 272 -6.83 15.13 -10.84
C ALA A 272 -6.94 15.10 -12.37
N ARG A 273 -6.10 14.29 -13.04
CA ARG A 273 -6.16 14.11 -14.50
C ARG A 273 -7.45 13.42 -14.93
N VAL A 274 -7.86 12.37 -14.20
CA VAL A 274 -9.05 11.58 -14.54
C VAL A 274 -10.33 12.31 -14.14
N TRP A 275 -10.47 12.70 -12.89
CA TRP A 275 -11.74 13.22 -12.35
C TRP A 275 -11.80 14.74 -12.24
N GLY A 276 -10.66 15.42 -12.29
CA GLY A 276 -10.52 16.84 -12.08
C GLY A 276 -10.05 17.17 -10.67
N SER A 277 -9.17 18.16 -10.54
CA SER A 277 -8.77 18.70 -9.24
C SER A 277 -10.00 19.28 -8.52
N GLY A 278 -10.21 18.90 -7.27
CA GLY A 278 -11.37 19.32 -6.49
C GLY A 278 -12.69 18.66 -6.91
N ALA A 279 -12.67 17.60 -7.70
CA ALA A 279 -13.88 16.87 -8.10
C ALA A 279 -14.64 16.35 -6.87
N PRO A 280 -15.99 16.34 -6.86
CA PRO A 280 -16.77 15.74 -5.79
C PRO A 280 -16.61 14.21 -5.80
N LEU A 281 -16.74 13.59 -4.61
CA LEU A 281 -16.66 12.12 -4.46
C LEU A 281 -17.66 11.38 -5.37
N SER A 282 -18.82 11.99 -5.66
CA SER A 282 -19.84 11.42 -6.54
C SER A 282 -19.35 11.06 -7.95
N HIS A 283 -18.22 11.65 -8.41
CA HIS A 283 -17.62 11.27 -9.69
C HIS A 283 -17.04 9.85 -9.67
N LEU A 284 -16.68 9.32 -8.49
CA LEU A 284 -16.20 7.96 -8.30
C LEU A 284 -17.36 6.98 -8.06
N MET A 285 -18.53 7.51 -7.64
CA MET A 285 -19.71 6.75 -7.23
C MET A 285 -20.69 6.54 -8.38
N GLN A 286 -20.19 6.36 -9.59
CA GLN A 286 -21.05 6.00 -10.73
C GLN A 286 -21.73 4.63 -10.50
N PRO A 287 -22.88 4.35 -11.13
CA PRO A 287 -23.53 3.05 -11.03
C PRO A 287 -22.59 1.89 -11.39
N VAL A 288 -22.73 0.78 -10.67
CA VAL A 288 -21.96 -0.45 -10.91
C VAL A 288 -22.19 -0.96 -12.33
N ARG A 289 -21.14 -1.41 -12.99
CA ARG A 289 -21.20 -2.00 -14.32
C ARG A 289 -21.16 -3.53 -14.24
N PRO A 290 -21.60 -4.25 -15.29
CA PRO A 290 -21.48 -5.70 -15.36
C PRO A 290 -20.04 -6.18 -15.14
N GLY A 291 -19.84 -7.12 -14.21
CA GLY A 291 -18.50 -7.64 -13.81
C GLY A 291 -17.82 -6.87 -12.67
N GLU A 292 -18.40 -5.76 -12.21
CA GLU A 292 -17.88 -5.00 -11.06
C GLU A 292 -18.64 -5.28 -9.76
N GLU A 293 -19.74 -6.02 -9.82
CA GLU A 293 -20.71 -6.16 -8.74
C GLU A 293 -20.07 -6.72 -7.46
N HIS A 294 -20.52 -6.16 -6.32
CA HIS A 294 -20.25 -6.73 -5.00
C HIS A 294 -21.53 -6.62 -4.15
N PRO A 295 -21.91 -7.68 -3.43
CA PRO A 295 -23.10 -7.66 -2.57
C PRO A 295 -23.08 -6.49 -1.59
N GLY A 296 -24.17 -5.71 -1.56
CA GLY A 296 -24.33 -4.56 -0.66
C GLY A 296 -23.74 -3.25 -1.15
N GLU A 297 -23.19 -3.19 -2.37
CA GLU A 297 -22.68 -1.97 -2.98
C GLU A 297 -23.44 -1.64 -4.28
N ASP A 298 -23.87 -0.38 -4.43
CA ASP A 298 -24.64 0.13 -5.55
C ASP A 298 -23.86 1.06 -6.49
N ASN A 299 -22.62 1.35 -6.14
CA ASN A 299 -21.76 2.25 -6.90
C ASN A 299 -20.35 1.67 -7.08
N ARG A 300 -19.65 2.15 -8.13
CA ARG A 300 -18.34 1.61 -8.54
C ARG A 300 -17.28 1.75 -7.45
N LEU A 301 -17.21 2.90 -6.73
CA LEU A 301 -16.22 3.08 -5.65
C LEU A 301 -16.42 2.04 -4.56
N GLY A 302 -17.69 1.86 -4.12
CA GLY A 302 -18.03 0.88 -3.10
C GLY A 302 -17.72 -0.55 -3.53
N ALA A 303 -18.13 -0.94 -4.73
CA ALA A 303 -17.91 -2.27 -5.27
C ALA A 303 -16.40 -2.62 -5.35
N TYR A 304 -15.59 -1.75 -5.94
CA TYR A 304 -14.14 -1.96 -5.97
C TYR A 304 -13.48 -1.92 -4.58
N ALA A 305 -13.94 -1.01 -3.71
CA ALA A 305 -13.44 -0.94 -2.34
C ALA A 305 -13.75 -2.23 -1.56
N ALA A 306 -14.96 -2.75 -1.67
CA ALA A 306 -15.38 -3.97 -1.00
C ALA A 306 -14.57 -5.18 -1.50
N ARG A 307 -14.42 -5.34 -2.81
CA ARG A 307 -13.64 -6.43 -3.44
C ARG A 307 -12.17 -6.41 -3.00
N LEU A 308 -11.54 -5.24 -2.97
CA LEU A 308 -10.13 -5.12 -2.62
C LEU A 308 -9.87 -5.28 -1.12
N TRP A 309 -10.68 -4.64 -0.27
CA TRP A 309 -10.32 -4.43 1.12
C TRP A 309 -11.05 -5.31 2.12
N LEU A 310 -12.32 -5.69 1.89
CA LEU A 310 -13.08 -6.44 2.90
C LEU A 310 -12.46 -7.80 3.22
N PRO A 311 -11.93 -8.58 2.25
CA PRO A 311 -11.27 -9.85 2.59
C PRO A 311 -10.07 -9.65 3.52
N MET A 312 -9.27 -8.61 3.27
CA MET A 312 -8.13 -8.25 4.12
C MET A 312 -8.57 -7.80 5.52
N LEU A 313 -9.61 -6.95 5.62
CA LEU A 313 -10.12 -6.46 6.90
C LEU A 313 -10.68 -7.61 7.77
N ARG A 314 -11.32 -8.60 7.15
CA ARG A 314 -11.80 -9.82 7.84
C ARG A 314 -10.64 -10.72 8.30
N ALA A 315 -9.55 -10.75 7.56
CA ALA A 315 -8.36 -11.51 7.90
C ALA A 315 -7.47 -10.83 8.96
N GLN A 316 -7.75 -9.55 9.32
CA GLN A 316 -7.06 -8.89 10.42
C GLN A 316 -7.35 -9.60 11.74
N ARG A 317 -6.29 -10.07 12.39
CA ARG A 317 -6.37 -10.63 13.75
C ARG A 317 -6.10 -9.48 14.71
N GLY A 318 -7.04 -9.21 15.62
CA GLY A 318 -6.82 -8.23 16.69
C GLY A 318 -5.49 -8.51 17.40
N SER A 319 -4.76 -7.47 17.75
CA SER A 319 -3.56 -7.56 18.60
C SER A 319 -3.96 -8.25 19.90
N ARG A 320 -3.65 -9.53 20.05
CA ARG A 320 -3.73 -10.25 21.34
C ARG A 320 -2.40 -10.17 22.05
#